data_4f571683dd9952d35c48a211ced05279
#
_entry.id   4f571683dd9952d35c48a211ced05279
#
_cell.length_a   1.000
_cell.length_b   1.000
_cell.length_c   1.000
_cell.angle_alpha   90.00
_cell.angle_beta   90.00
_cell.angle_gamma   90.00
#
_symmetry.space_group_name_H-M   'P 1'
#
loop_
_entity.id
_entity.type
_entity.pdbx_description
1 polymer ?
#
loop_
_entity_poly.entity_id
_entity_poly.type
_entity_poly.pdbx_seq_one_letter_code
_entity_poly.pdbx_strand_id
1 'polypeptide(L)'
;MKYILSLMLVFSINLFTEDSEYKYEPEGNAAEYYIGNFNKGKDLDDLLKWYGKFSKWAEDKGVYDDMSVAILTPYFHADLASMDAMWVNNFPTQSAQYAALNAWMTQGGPELLKSLPLTNSRQVSTFQWVISTPADPEEGDLMVAIYTDCKFEEGYDGRKVYDLYKDFAIYAQSQGDTVGRKMIFPSAGYDGDADFVRLLYTSSIDGMGVNQELYWDKLDGSEASQNLKGFSCSNPREYIGRPMRGM
;
A
#
# COMPACT_ATOMS: atom_id res chain seq x y z
N MET A 1 -34.88 -5.72 67.79
CA MET A 1 -34.18 -6.51 66.72
C MET A 1 -34.80 -6.11 65.37
N LYS A 2 -34.09 -5.29 64.56
CA LYS A 2 -34.54 -4.88 63.22
C LYS A 2 -33.66 -5.61 62.21
N TYR A 3 -34.24 -6.48 61.39
CA TYR A 3 -33.56 -7.18 60.30
C TYR A 3 -33.60 -6.28 59.11
N ILE A 4 -32.42 -5.84 58.62
CA ILE A 4 -32.25 -5.15 57.37
C ILE A 4 -32.00 -6.24 56.30
N LEU A 5 -32.96 -6.40 55.39
CA LEU A 5 -32.85 -7.28 54.26
C LEU A 5 -32.12 -6.51 53.14
N SER A 6 -30.85 -6.85 52.87
CA SER A 6 -30.05 -6.28 51.80
C SER A 6 -30.39 -6.98 50.50
N LEU A 7 -31.07 -6.27 49.58
CA LEU A 7 -31.43 -6.77 48.27
C LEU A 7 -30.21 -6.54 47.32
N MET A 8 -29.46 -7.59 47.05
CA MET A 8 -28.42 -7.56 46.01
C MET A 8 -29.08 -7.58 44.62
N LEU A 9 -29.07 -6.44 43.92
CA LEU A 9 -29.38 -6.37 42.50
C LEU A 9 -28.18 -6.91 41.72
N VAL A 10 -28.33 -8.11 41.17
CA VAL A 10 -27.36 -8.66 40.19
C VAL A 10 -27.65 -8.00 38.85
N PHE A 11 -26.87 -7.02 38.47
CA PHE A 11 -26.84 -6.51 37.08
C PHE A 11 -26.16 -7.56 36.22
N SER A 12 -26.93 -8.31 35.45
CA SER A 12 -26.43 -9.11 34.34
C SER A 12 -26.02 -8.16 33.24
N ILE A 13 -24.72 -7.89 33.11
CA ILE A 13 -24.15 -7.24 31.96
C ILE A 13 -24.22 -8.25 30.80
N ASN A 14 -25.24 -8.15 29.95
CA ASN A 14 -25.21 -8.80 28.67
C ASN A 14 -24.12 -8.10 27.87
N LEU A 15 -22.92 -8.67 27.80
CA LEU A 15 -21.94 -8.39 26.77
C LEU A 15 -22.57 -8.87 25.46
N PHE A 16 -23.23 -7.94 24.76
CA PHE A 16 -23.47 -8.11 23.33
C PHE A 16 -22.07 -8.11 22.69
N THR A 17 -21.54 -9.28 22.40
CA THR A 17 -20.60 -9.45 21.32
C THR A 17 -21.40 -9.08 20.08
N GLU A 18 -21.24 -7.86 19.55
CA GLU A 18 -21.58 -7.59 18.15
C GLU A 18 -20.80 -8.64 17.36
N ASP A 19 -21.49 -9.64 16.81
CA ASP A 19 -20.95 -10.47 15.76
C ASP A 19 -20.56 -9.50 14.63
N SER A 20 -19.26 -9.34 14.40
CA SER A 20 -18.77 -8.45 13.35
C SER A 20 -19.41 -8.92 12.05
N GLU A 21 -20.12 -8.02 11.35
CA GLU A 21 -20.75 -8.29 10.06
C GLU A 21 -19.69 -8.72 9.01
N TYR A 22 -18.42 -8.52 9.31
CA TYR A 22 -17.28 -8.76 8.43
C TYR A 22 -16.37 -9.86 8.98
N LYS A 23 -15.81 -10.64 8.05
CA LYS A 23 -15.01 -11.82 8.36
C LYS A 23 -13.59 -11.48 8.82
N TYR A 24 -12.99 -10.42 8.29
CA TYR A 24 -11.62 -10.02 8.59
C TYR A 24 -11.54 -8.55 9.01
N GLU A 25 -10.61 -8.25 9.91
CA GLU A 25 -10.22 -6.88 10.20
C GLU A 25 -9.06 -6.45 9.28
N PRO A 26 -9.19 -5.35 8.50
CA PRO A 26 -8.13 -4.90 7.64
C PRO A 26 -6.91 -4.39 8.41
N GLU A 27 -5.74 -4.85 8.01
CA GLU A 27 -4.48 -4.22 8.42
C GLU A 27 -4.29 -2.95 7.61
N GLY A 28 -4.30 -1.79 8.31
CA GLY A 28 -4.16 -0.48 7.69
C GLY A 28 -2.73 0.03 7.74
N ASN A 29 -2.30 0.70 6.65
CA ASN A 29 -1.11 1.53 6.63
C ASN A 29 -1.37 2.84 5.88
N ALA A 30 -0.51 3.86 6.07
CA ALA A 30 -0.54 5.08 5.28
C ALA A 30 0.60 5.09 4.25
N ALA A 31 0.40 5.77 3.12
CA ALA A 31 1.50 5.97 2.18
C ALA A 31 1.41 7.33 1.48
N GLU A 32 2.58 7.79 1.04
CA GLU A 32 2.76 9.00 0.24
C GLU A 32 3.42 8.62 -1.09
N TYR A 33 2.91 9.20 -2.15
CA TYR A 33 3.41 9.02 -3.51
C TYR A 33 3.86 10.37 -4.04
N TYR A 34 5.13 10.49 -4.41
CA TYR A 34 5.73 11.66 -5.03
C TYR A 34 6.09 11.32 -6.46
N ILE A 35 5.29 11.83 -7.39
CA ILE A 35 5.36 11.50 -8.83
C ILE A 35 5.93 12.68 -9.57
N GLY A 36 6.90 12.44 -10.48
CA GLY A 36 7.50 13.56 -11.21
C GLY A 36 8.44 13.14 -12.33
N ASN A 37 9.04 14.17 -12.92
CA ASN A 37 9.98 14.05 -14.02
C ASN A 37 11.35 14.53 -13.58
N PHE A 38 12.41 13.90 -14.12
CA PHE A 38 13.78 14.30 -13.84
C PHE A 38 14.07 15.71 -14.35
N ASN A 39 14.78 16.48 -13.57
CA ASN A 39 15.27 17.77 -13.97
C ASN A 39 16.25 17.62 -15.14
N LYS A 40 16.42 18.67 -15.97
CA LYS A 40 17.29 18.64 -17.14
C LYS A 40 18.67 18.08 -16.81
N GLY A 41 19.06 16.99 -17.49
CA GLY A 41 20.34 16.31 -17.33
C GLY A 41 20.47 15.51 -16.03
N LYS A 42 19.35 15.18 -15.39
CA LYS A 42 19.24 14.30 -14.25
C LYS A 42 18.57 12.99 -14.65
N ASP A 43 18.80 11.94 -13.85
CA ASP A 43 18.34 10.59 -14.08
C ASP A 43 18.09 9.83 -12.77
N LEU A 44 17.79 8.54 -12.89
CA LEU A 44 17.54 7.67 -11.76
C LEU A 44 18.75 7.57 -10.82
N ASP A 45 19.96 7.54 -11.35
CA ASP A 45 21.18 7.45 -10.54
C ASP A 45 21.36 8.71 -9.67
N ASP A 46 21.01 9.89 -10.20
CA ASP A 46 20.99 11.13 -9.40
C ASP A 46 19.95 11.04 -8.26
N LEU A 47 18.77 10.46 -8.53
CA LEU A 47 17.73 10.27 -7.52
C LEU A 47 18.18 9.27 -6.44
N LEU A 48 18.82 8.16 -6.81
CA LEU A 48 19.38 7.20 -5.87
C LEU A 48 20.48 7.81 -5.00
N LYS A 49 21.34 8.66 -5.57
CA LYS A 49 22.33 9.43 -4.79
C LYS A 49 21.66 10.42 -3.82
N TRP A 50 20.58 11.05 -4.27
CA TRP A 50 19.81 11.96 -3.41
C TRP A 50 19.11 11.22 -2.27
N TYR A 51 18.61 9.99 -2.52
CA TYR A 51 18.08 9.12 -1.48
C TYR A 51 19.10 8.92 -0.33
N GLY A 52 20.38 8.73 -0.63
CA GLY A 52 21.40 8.62 0.40
C GLY A 52 21.50 9.86 1.31
N LYS A 53 21.24 11.06 0.78
CA LYS A 53 21.18 12.29 1.61
C LYS A 53 19.92 12.31 2.46
N PHE A 54 18.78 11.89 1.90
CA PHE A 54 17.52 11.76 2.62
C PHE A 54 17.62 10.74 3.75
N SER A 55 18.14 9.54 3.47
CA SER A 55 18.32 8.48 4.47
C SER A 55 19.17 8.94 5.65
N LYS A 56 20.31 9.59 5.37
CA LYS A 56 21.15 10.16 6.41
C LYS A 56 20.45 11.23 7.23
N TRP A 57 19.68 12.12 6.59
CA TRP A 57 18.88 13.11 7.30
C TRP A 57 17.80 12.44 8.16
N ALA A 58 17.13 11.39 7.64
CA ALA A 58 16.05 10.69 8.31
C ALA A 58 16.51 9.86 9.52
N GLU A 59 17.71 9.26 9.46
CA GLU A 59 18.31 8.48 10.56
C GLU A 59 18.36 9.23 11.89
N ASP A 60 18.64 10.54 11.83
CA ASP A 60 18.75 11.38 13.03
C ASP A 60 17.38 11.79 13.63
N LYS A 61 16.25 11.41 13.00
CA LYS A 61 14.92 11.92 13.36
C LYS A 61 14.06 10.96 14.17
N GLY A 62 14.37 9.67 14.13
CA GLY A 62 13.63 8.63 14.87
C GLY A 62 12.17 8.41 14.45
N VAL A 63 11.61 9.32 13.63
CA VAL A 63 10.22 9.26 13.15
C VAL A 63 10.09 8.52 11.81
N TYR A 64 11.20 8.07 11.27
CA TYR A 64 11.28 7.34 9.99
C TYR A 64 11.72 5.88 10.16
N ASP A 65 11.88 5.39 11.39
CA ASP A 65 12.49 4.09 11.66
C ASP A 65 11.65 2.93 11.09
N ASP A 66 10.33 3.03 11.21
CA ASP A 66 9.38 2.04 10.70
C ASP A 66 8.84 2.36 9.29
N MET A 67 9.44 3.34 8.60
CA MET A 67 9.05 3.70 7.24
C MET A 67 9.74 2.81 6.23
N SER A 68 8.97 2.25 5.28
CA SER A 68 9.54 1.63 4.09
C SER A 68 9.50 2.59 2.88
N VAL A 69 10.52 2.48 2.02
CA VAL A 69 10.68 3.33 0.84
C VAL A 69 10.91 2.49 -0.40
N ALA A 70 10.21 2.82 -1.48
CA ALA A 70 10.50 2.29 -2.81
C ALA A 70 10.60 3.43 -3.84
N ILE A 71 11.49 3.27 -4.81
CA ILE A 71 11.55 4.13 -5.99
C ILE A 71 11.12 3.29 -7.19
N LEU A 72 10.05 3.72 -7.86
CA LEU A 72 9.41 3.03 -8.97
C LEU A 72 9.63 3.82 -10.26
N THR A 73 9.95 3.13 -11.35
CA THR A 73 10.02 3.68 -12.71
C THR A 73 8.97 3.04 -13.60
N PRO A 74 8.22 3.79 -14.44
CA PRO A 74 7.20 3.21 -15.30
C PRO A 74 7.83 2.29 -16.34
N TYR A 75 7.21 1.14 -16.59
CA TYR A 75 7.68 0.16 -17.56
C TYR A 75 6.59 -0.17 -18.59
N PHE A 76 5.58 -0.98 -18.22
CA PHE A 76 4.40 -1.16 -19.06
C PHE A 76 3.32 -0.12 -18.68
N HIS A 77 3.37 1.01 -19.33
CA HIS A 77 2.56 2.18 -19.02
C HIS A 77 2.07 2.84 -20.32
N ALA A 78 0.78 3.22 -20.37
CA ALA A 78 0.19 3.80 -21.59
C ALA A 78 0.77 5.16 -21.95
N ASP A 79 1.28 5.93 -20.97
CA ASP A 79 1.90 7.24 -21.15
C ASP A 79 3.22 7.32 -20.37
N LEU A 80 4.30 6.85 -21.00
CA LEU A 80 5.66 6.90 -20.43
C LEU A 80 6.20 8.33 -20.30
N ALA A 81 5.62 9.30 -21.01
CA ALA A 81 6.07 10.68 -20.94
C ALA A 81 5.48 11.45 -19.75
N SER A 82 4.46 10.90 -19.09
CA SER A 82 3.77 11.56 -17.97
C SER A 82 4.59 11.64 -16.70
N MET A 83 5.58 10.74 -16.53
CA MET A 83 6.44 10.67 -15.36
C MET A 83 7.69 9.85 -15.63
N ASP A 84 8.78 10.18 -14.97
CA ASP A 84 10.03 9.41 -15.01
C ASP A 84 10.18 8.52 -13.76
N ALA A 85 9.71 8.98 -12.61
CA ALA A 85 9.82 8.23 -11.36
C ALA A 85 8.67 8.54 -10.39
N MET A 86 8.39 7.57 -9.56
CA MET A 86 7.49 7.66 -8.41
C MET A 86 8.22 7.19 -7.15
N TRP A 87 8.36 8.07 -6.19
CA TRP A 87 8.88 7.75 -4.86
C TRP A 87 7.70 7.43 -3.95
N VAL A 88 7.77 6.30 -3.25
CA VAL A 88 6.72 5.82 -2.34
C VAL A 88 7.28 5.70 -0.94
N ASN A 89 6.67 6.41 0.02
CA ASN A 89 6.87 6.20 1.46
C ASN A 89 5.68 5.42 2.02
N ASN A 90 5.92 4.33 2.72
CA ASN A 90 4.90 3.63 3.49
C ASN A 90 5.17 3.80 4.98
N PHE A 91 4.14 4.09 5.74
CA PHE A 91 4.16 4.26 7.19
C PHE A 91 3.22 3.26 7.86
N PRO A 92 3.55 2.74 9.05
CA PRO A 92 2.67 1.79 9.73
C PRO A 92 1.31 2.40 10.10
N THR A 93 1.26 3.72 10.33
CA THR A 93 0.03 4.44 10.70
C THR A 93 0.00 5.86 10.11
N GLN A 94 -1.18 6.46 10.03
CA GLN A 94 -1.31 7.88 9.70
C GLN A 94 -0.62 8.79 10.74
N SER A 95 -0.63 8.42 12.01
CA SER A 95 0.08 9.17 13.05
C SER A 95 1.59 9.20 12.80
N ALA A 96 2.19 8.08 12.38
CA ALA A 96 3.60 8.02 11.99
C ALA A 96 3.87 8.88 10.75
N GLN A 97 3.01 8.83 9.73
CA GLN A 97 3.09 9.68 8.54
C GLN A 97 3.12 11.17 8.90
N TYR A 98 2.17 11.62 9.73
CA TYR A 98 2.11 13.04 10.10
C TYR A 98 3.23 13.46 11.06
N ALA A 99 3.74 12.57 11.90
CA ALA A 99 4.94 12.83 12.70
C ALA A 99 6.17 13.03 11.80
N ALA A 100 6.33 12.18 10.77
CA ALA A 100 7.39 12.31 9.78
C ALA A 100 7.24 13.61 8.96
N LEU A 101 6.04 13.95 8.54
CA LEU A 101 5.76 15.23 7.86
C LEU A 101 6.11 16.44 8.73
N ASN A 102 5.75 16.42 10.03
CA ASN A 102 6.13 17.49 10.94
C ASN A 102 7.65 17.62 11.07
N ALA A 103 8.37 16.51 11.22
CA ALA A 103 9.83 16.51 11.26
C ALA A 103 10.42 17.05 9.94
N TRP A 104 9.87 16.63 8.79
CA TRP A 104 10.26 17.15 7.48
C TRP A 104 10.13 18.67 7.41
N MET A 105 8.98 19.21 7.77
CA MET A 105 8.71 20.65 7.67
C MET A 105 9.51 21.50 8.64
N THR A 106 9.85 20.99 9.83
CA THR A 106 10.44 21.77 10.91
C THR A 106 11.94 21.52 11.13
N GLN A 107 12.51 20.45 10.56
CA GLN A 107 13.88 20.01 10.85
C GLN A 107 14.79 19.90 9.60
N GLY A 108 14.58 20.77 8.61
CA GLY A 108 15.48 20.96 7.47
C GLY A 108 15.13 20.18 6.19
N GLY A 109 13.99 19.47 6.13
CA GLY A 109 13.52 18.80 4.94
C GLY A 109 13.35 19.72 3.72
N PRO A 110 12.72 20.93 3.86
CA PRO A 110 12.59 21.87 2.75
C PRO A 110 13.94 22.34 2.17
N GLU A 111 14.99 22.42 2.99
CA GLU A 111 16.33 22.75 2.48
C GLU A 111 16.92 21.57 1.67
N LEU A 112 16.73 20.34 2.16
CA LEU A 112 17.16 19.14 1.44
C LEU A 112 16.45 19.03 0.10
N LEU A 113 15.14 19.33 0.07
CA LEU A 113 14.30 19.29 -1.15
C LEU A 113 14.86 20.15 -2.30
N LYS A 114 15.54 21.28 -1.99
CA LYS A 114 16.13 22.15 -3.01
C LYS A 114 17.14 21.43 -3.94
N SER A 115 17.72 20.33 -3.47
CA SER A 115 18.69 19.53 -4.21
C SER A 115 18.08 18.27 -4.86
N LEU A 116 16.74 18.08 -4.78
CA LEU A 116 16.06 16.96 -5.40
C LEU A 116 16.23 17.01 -6.91
N PRO A 117 16.71 15.93 -7.58
CA PRO A 117 16.89 15.90 -9.02
C PRO A 117 15.59 15.67 -9.80
N LEU A 118 14.46 15.64 -9.12
CA LEU A 118 13.12 15.39 -9.64
C LEU A 118 12.23 16.60 -9.37
N THR A 119 11.41 16.98 -10.34
CA THR A 119 10.31 17.93 -10.12
C THR A 119 9.02 17.14 -9.92
N ASN A 120 8.47 17.18 -8.71
CA ASN A 120 7.20 16.54 -8.41
C ASN A 120 6.06 17.24 -9.15
N SER A 121 5.35 16.52 -10.00
CA SER A 121 4.14 16.98 -10.70
C SER A 121 2.87 16.64 -9.91
N ARG A 122 2.94 15.62 -9.06
CA ARG A 122 1.83 15.16 -8.21
C ARG A 122 2.36 14.61 -6.89
N GLN A 123 1.61 14.85 -5.81
CA GLN A 123 1.84 14.26 -4.50
C GLN A 123 0.51 13.74 -3.99
N VAL A 124 0.47 12.45 -3.64
CA VAL A 124 -0.77 11.79 -3.21
C VAL A 124 -0.55 11.16 -1.84
N SER A 125 -1.43 11.46 -0.89
CA SER A 125 -1.53 10.75 0.39
C SER A 125 -2.64 9.72 0.31
N THR A 126 -2.41 8.54 0.89
CA THR A 126 -3.36 7.42 0.83
C THR A 126 -3.46 6.73 2.18
N PHE A 127 -4.63 6.11 2.41
CA PHE A 127 -4.80 5.05 3.38
C PHE A 127 -4.89 3.71 2.62
N GLN A 128 -4.30 2.64 3.15
CA GLN A 128 -4.22 1.37 2.45
C GLN A 128 -4.65 0.23 3.36
N TRP A 129 -5.30 -0.77 2.79
CA TRP A 129 -5.55 -2.06 3.44
C TRP A 129 -4.68 -3.14 2.81
N VAL A 130 -3.93 -3.85 3.66
CA VAL A 130 -3.09 -4.97 3.25
C VAL A 130 -3.93 -6.23 3.13
N ILE A 131 -3.96 -6.81 1.93
CA ILE A 131 -4.62 -8.09 1.64
C ILE A 131 -3.65 -9.25 1.85
N SER A 132 -2.45 -9.14 1.25
CA SER A 132 -1.33 -10.08 1.40
C SER A 132 -0.01 -9.35 1.27
N THR A 133 1.03 -9.89 1.89
CA THR A 133 2.42 -9.44 1.73
C THR A 133 3.17 -10.38 0.79
N PRO A 134 4.12 -9.90 -0.02
CA PRO A 134 4.97 -10.75 -0.83
C PRO A 134 5.99 -11.51 0.04
N ALA A 135 6.73 -12.42 -0.55
CA ALA A 135 7.94 -12.95 0.05
C ALA A 135 8.96 -11.82 0.28
N ASP A 136 9.84 -11.99 1.26
CA ASP A 136 10.91 -11.03 1.52
C ASP A 136 11.82 -10.90 0.29
N PRO A 137 12.27 -9.68 -0.08
CA PRO A 137 13.19 -9.48 -1.19
C PRO A 137 14.59 -10.00 -0.84
N GLU A 138 15.30 -10.52 -1.83
CA GLU A 138 16.74 -10.71 -1.72
C GLU A 138 17.49 -9.39 -1.94
N GLU A 139 18.69 -9.27 -1.40
CA GLU A 139 19.47 -8.04 -1.54
C GLU A 139 19.79 -7.75 -3.02
N GLY A 140 19.38 -6.57 -3.48
CA GLY A 140 19.57 -6.12 -4.87
C GLY A 140 18.44 -6.48 -5.82
N ASP A 141 17.43 -7.19 -5.38
CA ASP A 141 16.25 -7.51 -6.19
C ASP A 141 15.50 -6.26 -6.62
N LEU A 142 14.94 -6.34 -7.83
CA LEU A 142 14.01 -5.35 -8.35
C LEU A 142 12.59 -5.87 -8.19
N MET A 143 11.73 -5.08 -7.57
CA MET A 143 10.31 -5.39 -7.42
C MET A 143 9.51 -5.03 -8.68
N VAL A 144 8.38 -5.69 -8.86
CA VAL A 144 7.32 -5.27 -9.80
C VAL A 144 6.14 -4.76 -9.00
N ALA A 145 5.53 -3.66 -9.45
CA ALA A 145 4.31 -3.12 -8.87
C ALA A 145 3.30 -2.79 -9.99
N ILE A 146 2.10 -3.37 -9.92
CA ILE A 146 1.02 -3.15 -10.89
C ILE A 146 -0.13 -2.44 -10.16
N TYR A 147 -0.42 -1.22 -10.60
CA TYR A 147 -1.56 -0.43 -10.11
C TYR A 147 -2.71 -0.48 -11.09
N THR A 148 -3.93 -0.68 -10.62
CA THR A 148 -5.17 -0.66 -11.41
C THR A 148 -6.23 0.17 -10.71
N ASP A 149 -6.92 1.03 -11.46
CA ASP A 149 -8.01 1.86 -10.94
C ASP A 149 -9.28 1.02 -10.86
N CYS A 150 -9.91 0.95 -9.68
CA CYS A 150 -11.05 0.06 -9.43
C CYS A 150 -12.28 0.83 -8.95
N LYS A 151 -13.45 0.33 -9.31
CA LYS A 151 -14.77 0.81 -8.89
C LYS A 151 -15.52 -0.30 -8.19
N PHE A 152 -16.23 0.03 -7.12
CA PHE A 152 -17.16 -0.92 -6.51
C PHE A 152 -18.39 -1.12 -7.39
N GLU A 153 -18.88 -2.34 -7.43
CA GLU A 153 -20.14 -2.68 -8.06
C GLU A 153 -21.32 -2.39 -7.11
N GLU A 154 -22.53 -2.30 -7.66
CA GLU A 154 -23.74 -2.03 -6.87
C GLU A 154 -23.92 -3.07 -5.74
N GLY A 155 -24.14 -2.59 -4.52
CA GLY A 155 -24.32 -3.43 -3.32
C GLY A 155 -23.02 -3.86 -2.64
N TYR A 156 -21.85 -3.46 -3.18
CA TYR A 156 -20.55 -3.71 -2.57
C TYR A 156 -19.92 -2.43 -2.05
N ASP A 157 -19.09 -2.59 -1.03
CA ASP A 157 -18.27 -1.55 -0.42
C ASP A 157 -16.86 -2.09 -0.12
N GLY A 158 -15.99 -1.23 0.41
CA GLY A 158 -14.61 -1.61 0.68
C GLY A 158 -14.49 -2.79 1.66
N ARG A 159 -15.36 -2.90 2.65
CA ARG A 159 -15.31 -3.98 3.66
C ARG A 159 -15.71 -5.32 3.07
N LYS A 160 -16.81 -5.36 2.32
CA LYS A 160 -17.27 -6.59 1.64
C LYS A 160 -16.24 -7.07 0.62
N VAL A 161 -15.69 -6.15 -0.18
CA VAL A 161 -14.65 -6.47 -1.16
C VAL A 161 -13.37 -6.94 -0.46
N TYR A 162 -12.99 -6.33 0.67
CA TYR A 162 -11.83 -6.75 1.45
C TYR A 162 -11.95 -8.22 1.86
N ASP A 163 -13.10 -8.64 2.41
CA ASP A 163 -13.31 -10.02 2.86
C ASP A 163 -13.17 -11.02 1.70
N LEU A 164 -13.82 -10.74 0.56
CA LEU A 164 -13.74 -11.60 -0.63
C LEU A 164 -12.32 -11.65 -1.21
N TYR A 165 -11.63 -10.52 -1.21
CA TYR A 165 -10.27 -10.44 -1.71
C TYR A 165 -9.26 -11.13 -0.78
N LYS A 166 -9.49 -11.05 0.54
CA LYS A 166 -8.68 -11.77 1.54
C LYS A 166 -8.87 -13.28 1.41
N ASP A 167 -10.11 -13.77 1.23
CA ASP A 167 -10.38 -15.18 0.96
C ASP A 167 -9.65 -15.67 -0.29
N PHE A 168 -9.71 -14.91 -1.38
CA PHE A 168 -8.97 -15.22 -2.61
C PHE A 168 -7.46 -15.26 -2.35
N ALA A 169 -6.90 -14.28 -1.65
CA ALA A 169 -5.46 -14.23 -1.38
C ALA A 169 -4.99 -15.41 -0.52
N ILE A 170 -5.76 -15.80 0.49
CA ILE A 170 -5.47 -16.98 1.33
C ILE A 170 -5.46 -18.25 0.47
N TYR A 171 -6.46 -18.42 -0.41
CA TYR A 171 -6.49 -19.54 -1.33
C TYR A 171 -5.28 -19.52 -2.27
N ALA A 172 -4.99 -18.38 -2.91
CA ALA A 172 -3.86 -18.23 -3.82
C ALA A 172 -2.53 -18.59 -3.15
N GLN A 173 -2.30 -18.09 -1.92
CA GLN A 173 -1.11 -18.43 -1.14
C GLN A 173 -1.02 -19.93 -0.85
N SER A 174 -2.15 -20.61 -0.60
CA SER A 174 -2.18 -22.07 -0.44
C SER A 174 -1.77 -22.85 -1.69
N GLN A 175 -1.87 -22.21 -2.86
CA GLN A 175 -1.42 -22.77 -4.15
C GLN A 175 0.03 -22.39 -4.51
N GLY A 176 0.70 -21.60 -3.68
CA GLY A 176 2.08 -21.17 -3.88
C GLY A 176 2.24 -19.72 -4.40
N ASP A 177 1.15 -18.94 -4.43
CA ASP A 177 1.21 -17.53 -4.81
C ASP A 177 1.97 -16.71 -3.75
N THR A 178 2.86 -15.83 -4.21
CA THR A 178 3.69 -14.96 -3.36
C THR A 178 3.45 -13.47 -3.64
N VAL A 179 2.35 -13.13 -4.32
CA VAL A 179 2.01 -11.73 -4.63
C VAL A 179 1.53 -11.00 -3.40
N GLY A 180 2.13 -9.84 -3.14
CA GLY A 180 1.58 -8.85 -2.23
C GLY A 180 0.40 -8.11 -2.88
N ARG A 181 -0.64 -7.83 -2.10
CA ARG A 181 -1.88 -7.19 -2.56
C ARG A 181 -2.30 -6.12 -1.59
N LYS A 182 -2.70 -4.98 -2.12
CA LYS A 182 -3.28 -3.90 -1.32
C LYS A 182 -4.50 -3.29 -2.02
N MET A 183 -5.42 -2.79 -1.22
CA MET A 183 -6.45 -1.82 -1.61
C MET A 183 -5.99 -0.45 -1.13
N ILE A 184 -5.78 0.48 -2.06
CA ILE A 184 -5.26 1.83 -1.79
C ILE A 184 -6.41 2.81 -1.93
N PHE A 185 -6.72 3.55 -0.87
CA PHE A 185 -7.75 4.57 -0.84
C PHE A 185 -7.10 5.95 -0.87
N PRO A 186 -7.17 6.68 -2.00
CA PRO A 186 -6.63 8.05 -2.07
C PRO A 186 -7.35 8.97 -1.08
N SER A 187 -6.58 9.74 -0.31
CA SER A 187 -7.14 10.68 0.67
C SER A 187 -6.91 12.14 0.31
N ALA A 188 -5.75 12.48 -0.29
CA ALA A 188 -5.44 13.83 -0.74
C ALA A 188 -4.51 13.81 -1.96
N GLY A 189 -4.62 14.84 -2.83
CA GLY A 189 -3.76 14.99 -4.00
C GLY A 189 -4.10 14.06 -5.18
N TYR A 190 -5.20 13.33 -5.12
CA TYR A 190 -5.70 12.47 -6.18
C TYR A 190 -6.82 13.16 -6.95
N ASP A 191 -6.75 13.12 -8.27
CA ASP A 191 -7.71 13.76 -9.18
C ASP A 191 -8.47 12.74 -10.08
N GLY A 192 -8.24 11.43 -9.85
CA GLY A 192 -8.98 10.36 -10.50
C GLY A 192 -10.33 10.09 -9.84
N ASP A 193 -11.07 9.15 -10.42
CA ASP A 193 -12.40 8.78 -9.98
C ASP A 193 -12.51 7.34 -9.42
N ALA A 194 -11.37 6.65 -9.22
CA ALA A 194 -11.35 5.31 -8.65
C ALA A 194 -11.86 5.31 -7.19
N ASP A 195 -12.66 4.31 -6.83
CA ASP A 195 -13.07 4.10 -5.44
C ASP A 195 -11.89 3.58 -4.62
N PHE A 196 -11.03 2.76 -5.25
CA PHE A 196 -9.73 2.36 -4.73
C PHE A 196 -8.78 2.02 -5.88
N VAL A 197 -7.47 2.06 -5.61
CA VAL A 197 -6.46 1.55 -6.54
C VAL A 197 -5.98 0.21 -6.01
N ARG A 198 -6.10 -0.84 -6.83
CA ARG A 198 -5.56 -2.16 -6.52
C ARG A 198 -4.07 -2.17 -6.84
N LEU A 199 -3.27 -2.59 -5.87
CA LEU A 199 -1.84 -2.84 -6.05
C LEU A 199 -1.59 -4.35 -5.98
N LEU A 200 -0.90 -4.88 -7.00
CA LEU A 200 -0.24 -6.18 -6.99
C LEU A 200 1.26 -5.93 -7.04
N TYR A 201 2.04 -6.59 -6.17
CA TYR A 201 3.48 -6.38 -6.16
C TYR A 201 4.24 -7.64 -5.73
N THR A 202 5.45 -7.78 -6.24
CA THR A 202 6.36 -8.88 -5.91
C THR A 202 7.72 -8.33 -5.53
N SER A 203 8.49 -9.07 -4.75
CA SER A 203 9.84 -8.70 -4.35
C SER A 203 10.89 -8.99 -5.42
N SER A 204 10.54 -9.68 -6.52
CA SER A 204 11.43 -9.90 -7.67
C SER A 204 10.67 -9.82 -8.99
N ILE A 205 11.37 -9.49 -10.08
CA ILE A 205 10.77 -9.45 -11.43
C ILE A 205 10.33 -10.86 -11.85
N ASP A 206 11.20 -11.85 -11.67
CA ASP A 206 10.91 -13.24 -12.05
C ASP A 206 9.72 -13.79 -11.25
N GLY A 207 9.60 -13.38 -9.97
CA GLY A 207 8.46 -13.75 -9.13
C GLY A 207 7.12 -13.30 -9.70
N MET A 208 7.05 -12.14 -10.36
CA MET A 208 5.81 -11.71 -11.03
C MET A 208 5.43 -12.67 -12.17
N GLY A 209 6.40 -13.08 -13.01
CA GLY A 209 6.17 -14.03 -14.10
C GLY A 209 5.65 -15.37 -13.58
N VAL A 210 6.32 -15.95 -12.58
CA VAL A 210 5.91 -17.21 -11.93
C VAL A 210 4.48 -17.14 -11.38
N ASN A 211 4.14 -16.03 -10.71
CA ASN A 211 2.80 -15.86 -10.15
C ASN A 211 1.72 -15.64 -11.23
N GLN A 212 2.05 -14.99 -12.35
CA GLN A 212 1.12 -14.87 -13.49
C GLN A 212 0.83 -16.23 -14.12
N GLU A 213 1.86 -17.08 -14.32
CA GLU A 213 1.66 -18.46 -14.79
C GLU A 213 0.81 -19.27 -13.80
N LEU A 214 1.12 -19.19 -12.49
CA LEU A 214 0.33 -19.83 -11.43
C LEU A 214 -1.15 -19.41 -11.47
N TYR A 215 -1.41 -18.11 -11.74
CA TYR A 215 -2.77 -17.61 -11.85
C TYR A 215 -3.56 -18.35 -12.93
N TRP A 216 -3.02 -18.42 -14.15
CA TRP A 216 -3.68 -19.09 -15.26
C TRP A 216 -3.79 -20.60 -15.08
N ASP A 217 -2.79 -21.23 -14.48
CA ASP A 217 -2.74 -22.70 -14.32
C ASP A 217 -3.65 -23.20 -13.19
N LYS A 218 -3.81 -22.44 -12.11
CA LYS A 218 -4.45 -22.95 -10.89
C LYS A 218 -5.52 -22.04 -10.28
N LEU A 219 -5.45 -20.74 -10.49
CA LEU A 219 -6.33 -19.79 -9.80
C LEU A 219 -7.49 -19.37 -10.68
N ASP A 220 -7.26 -19.15 -11.98
CA ASP A 220 -8.32 -18.79 -12.92
C ASP A 220 -9.38 -19.90 -12.99
N GLY A 221 -10.65 -19.51 -12.95
CA GLY A 221 -11.77 -20.45 -12.93
C GLY A 221 -11.97 -21.24 -11.64
N SER A 222 -11.10 -21.10 -10.62
CA SER A 222 -11.32 -21.68 -9.29
C SER A 222 -12.54 -21.06 -8.61
N GLU A 223 -13.12 -21.76 -7.63
CA GLU A 223 -14.22 -21.21 -6.81
C GLU A 223 -13.81 -19.91 -6.13
N ALA A 224 -12.55 -19.80 -5.65
CA ALA A 224 -12.04 -18.61 -5.00
C ALA A 224 -11.96 -17.41 -5.98
N SER A 225 -11.54 -17.62 -7.23
CA SER A 225 -11.52 -16.56 -8.24
C SER A 225 -12.92 -16.14 -8.68
N GLN A 226 -13.87 -17.10 -8.80
CA GLN A 226 -15.26 -16.81 -9.12
C GLN A 226 -16.00 -16.05 -8.00
N ASN A 227 -15.58 -16.26 -6.74
CA ASN A 227 -16.09 -15.53 -5.59
C ASN A 227 -15.44 -14.15 -5.39
N LEU A 228 -14.31 -13.87 -6.05
CA LEU A 228 -13.69 -12.54 -6.06
C LEU A 228 -14.48 -11.63 -7.02
N LYS A 229 -15.43 -10.90 -6.47
CA LYS A 229 -16.39 -10.05 -7.19
C LYS A 229 -16.67 -8.77 -6.42
N GLY A 230 -17.55 -7.92 -6.96
CA GLY A 230 -17.99 -6.69 -6.30
C GLY A 230 -17.12 -5.49 -6.65
N PHE A 231 -16.19 -5.63 -7.58
CA PHE A 231 -15.43 -4.53 -8.15
C PHE A 231 -14.98 -4.85 -9.58
N SER A 232 -14.76 -3.81 -10.35
CA SER A 232 -14.16 -3.87 -11.68
C SER A 232 -12.97 -2.93 -11.74
N CYS A 233 -11.91 -3.33 -12.47
CA CYS A 233 -10.67 -2.55 -12.57
C CYS A 233 -10.30 -2.26 -14.02
N SER A 234 -9.68 -1.11 -14.23
CA SER A 234 -9.21 -0.64 -15.54
C SER A 234 -7.83 0.03 -15.39
N ASN A 235 -7.24 0.43 -16.51
CA ASN A 235 -6.02 1.25 -16.55
C ASN A 235 -4.84 0.62 -15.79
N PRO A 236 -4.42 -0.63 -16.14
CA PRO A 236 -3.27 -1.26 -15.52
C PRO A 236 -1.97 -0.50 -15.88
N ARG A 237 -1.14 -0.25 -14.88
CA ARG A 237 0.14 0.42 -14.99
C ARG A 237 1.18 -0.38 -14.22
N GLU A 238 2.23 -0.80 -14.90
CA GLU A 238 3.29 -1.59 -14.31
C GLU A 238 4.57 -0.78 -14.17
N TYR A 239 5.21 -0.96 -13.03
CA TYR A 239 6.44 -0.27 -12.65
C TYR A 239 7.49 -1.28 -12.20
N ILE A 240 8.74 -0.98 -12.54
CA ILE A 240 9.90 -1.65 -11.94
C ILE A 240 10.38 -0.80 -10.77
N GLY A 241 10.49 -1.42 -9.61
CA GLY A 241 10.81 -0.76 -8.36
C GLY A 241 12.12 -1.20 -7.76
N ARG A 242 12.70 -0.29 -6.98
CA ARG A 242 13.85 -0.54 -6.11
C ARG A 242 13.40 -0.36 -4.67
N PRO A 243 13.39 -1.44 -3.86
CA PRO A 243 13.26 -1.31 -2.42
C PRO A 243 14.48 -0.55 -1.88
N MET A 244 14.23 0.52 -1.12
CA MET A 244 15.31 1.37 -0.61
C MET A 244 15.51 1.23 0.90
N ARG A 245 14.44 0.94 1.66
CA ARG A 245 14.47 0.77 3.11
C ARG A 245 13.24 -0.02 3.57
N GLY A 246 13.44 -0.98 4.48
CA GLY A 246 12.36 -1.55 5.31
C GLY A 246 11.23 -2.25 4.54
N MET A 247 11.56 -2.94 3.45
CA MET A 247 10.58 -3.76 2.71
C MET A 247 10.57 -5.16 3.28
#